data_1c768d8d6bcb5ed527b23907c03dd9c2
#
_entry.id   1c768d8d6bcb5ed527b23907c03dd9c2
#
_cell.length_a   1.000
_cell.length_b   1.000
_cell.length_c   1.000
_cell.angle_alpha   90.00
_cell.angle_beta   90.00
_cell.angle_gamma   90.00
#
_symmetry.space_group_name_H-M   'P 1'
#
loop_
_entity.id
_entity.type
_entity.pdbx_description
1 polymer ?
#
loop_
_entity_poly.entity_id
_entity_poly.type
_entity_poly.pdbx_seq_one_letter_code
_entity_poly.pdbx_strand_id
1 'polypeptide(L)'
;MPNETTLTPKERLLRVLGKQAVDRPPVVCTGGMMNAAIVEVMRATGHTLPEAHFDSQRMAELAQDIHAHTGFENIGVPFCMTIEAELLGSEINHGTLECEPKIVREVFGSVGAVEFRDVARLVRSGRIEVVVEAAHRIVRANPDVPVIASLTGPVSTAASIVHPLTFYKELRKNPAGAERLLDYVTDLLGAFAERLFTEGHATAIAVGDPSATGEILGPAMFEKYAMRYLNQLADRVHALGFPFIVHICGDLKSVRHLLPQLRCDALSTDATINLQCLKEEFPTITTMGNVSTFSLEWSEPEKIRRMTRNLMDKGVNIISPACGLSTSTKLRTIRAMTDEVKGGGI
;
A
#
# COMPACT_ATOMS: atom_id res chain seq x y z
N MET A 1 -0.66 -23.55 33.06
CA MET A 1 -0.94 -22.51 32.06
C MET A 1 -0.58 -23.13 30.72
N PRO A 2 -1.45 -23.21 29.72
CA PRO A 2 -1.03 -23.65 28.40
C PRO A 2 0.02 -22.65 27.89
N ASN A 3 1.11 -23.15 27.35
CA ASN A 3 2.09 -22.32 26.63
C ASN A 3 1.33 -21.52 25.57
N GLU A 4 1.20 -20.23 25.76
CA GLU A 4 0.73 -19.34 24.69
C GLU A 4 1.79 -19.42 23.58
N THR A 5 1.51 -20.19 22.56
CA THR A 5 2.34 -20.23 21.35
C THR A 5 2.35 -18.84 20.77
N THR A 6 3.48 -18.18 20.80
CA THR A 6 3.67 -16.85 20.23
C THR A 6 3.33 -16.92 18.73
N LEU A 7 2.36 -16.11 18.29
CA LEU A 7 1.95 -16.07 16.88
C LEU A 7 3.11 -15.64 15.98
N THR A 8 3.26 -16.29 14.83
CA THR A 8 4.14 -15.79 13.78
C THR A 8 3.64 -14.45 13.25
N PRO A 9 4.49 -13.61 12.64
CA PRO A 9 4.05 -12.38 12.00
C PRO A 9 2.89 -12.57 11.01
N LYS A 10 2.94 -13.65 10.23
CA LYS A 10 1.92 -14.00 9.24
C LYS A 10 0.59 -14.37 9.90
N GLU A 11 0.62 -15.23 10.90
CA GLU A 11 -0.58 -15.61 11.66
C GLU A 11 -1.22 -14.42 12.35
N ARG A 12 -0.40 -13.55 12.97
CA ARG A 12 -0.88 -12.34 13.65
C ARG A 12 -1.59 -11.41 12.69
N LEU A 13 -1.00 -11.12 11.52
CA LEU A 13 -1.62 -10.26 10.51
C LEU A 13 -2.93 -10.87 10.00
N LEU A 14 -2.93 -12.15 9.61
CA LEU A 14 -4.12 -12.81 9.08
C LEU A 14 -5.26 -12.87 10.10
N ARG A 15 -4.95 -13.12 11.39
CA ARG A 15 -5.95 -13.07 12.46
C ARG A 15 -6.58 -11.68 12.60
N VAL A 16 -5.78 -10.61 12.61
CA VAL A 16 -6.30 -9.24 12.71
C VAL A 16 -7.18 -8.91 11.50
N LEU A 17 -6.75 -9.24 10.28
CA LEU A 17 -7.54 -9.03 9.07
C LEU A 17 -8.84 -9.85 9.09
N GLY A 18 -8.80 -11.07 9.66
CA GLY A 18 -9.98 -11.92 9.92
C GLY A 18 -10.75 -11.54 11.19
N LYS A 19 -10.48 -10.39 11.83
CA LYS A 19 -11.13 -9.90 13.06
C LYS A 19 -11.05 -10.87 14.24
N GLN A 20 -9.98 -11.65 14.31
CA GLN A 20 -9.70 -12.59 15.41
C GLN A 20 -8.75 -11.95 16.43
N ALA A 21 -8.77 -12.47 17.66
CA ALA A 21 -7.91 -12.04 18.73
C ALA A 21 -6.44 -12.35 18.46
N VAL A 22 -5.56 -11.44 18.87
CA VAL A 22 -4.11 -11.54 18.76
C VAL A 22 -3.44 -11.17 20.09
N ASP A 23 -2.20 -11.59 20.25
CA ASP A 23 -1.35 -11.28 21.41
C ASP A 23 -1.03 -9.77 21.52
N ARG A 24 -0.81 -9.11 20.39
CA ARG A 24 -0.57 -7.66 20.25
C ARG A 24 -0.88 -7.21 18.81
N PRO A 25 -1.00 -5.90 18.55
CA PRO A 25 -1.13 -5.43 17.17
C PRO A 25 0.11 -5.83 16.34
N PRO A 26 -0.05 -6.25 15.08
CA PRO A 26 1.08 -6.35 14.16
C PRO A 26 1.61 -4.95 13.81
N VAL A 27 2.92 -4.85 13.52
CA VAL A 27 3.55 -3.63 13.03
C VAL A 27 4.05 -3.84 11.61
N VAL A 28 3.39 -3.20 10.65
CA VAL A 28 3.64 -3.42 9.23
C VAL A 28 3.87 -2.12 8.47
N CYS A 29 4.56 -2.20 7.34
CA CYS A 29 4.65 -1.13 6.36
C CYS A 29 4.12 -1.66 5.03
N THR A 30 2.93 -1.21 4.65
CA THR A 30 2.33 -1.51 3.34
C THR A 30 2.64 -0.43 2.32
N GLY A 31 3.45 0.39 2.69
CA GLY A 31 4.20 1.44 2.18
C GLY A 31 3.90 2.29 1.03
N GLY A 32 2.78 2.26 0.45
CA GLY A 32 2.53 3.18 -0.65
C GLY A 32 3.70 3.19 -1.65
N MET A 33 4.50 4.25 -1.66
CA MET A 33 5.51 4.42 -2.71
C MET A 33 6.76 3.56 -2.53
N MET A 34 7.26 3.32 -1.30
CA MET A 34 8.63 2.82 -1.14
C MET A 34 8.78 1.55 -0.29
N ASN A 35 7.71 1.06 0.34
CA ASN A 35 7.80 -0.10 1.24
C ASN A 35 9.02 -0.04 2.19
N ALA A 36 9.31 1.16 2.73
CA ALA A 36 10.44 1.46 3.61
C ALA A 36 11.85 1.23 3.00
N ALA A 37 12.00 1.32 1.66
CA ALA A 37 13.32 1.29 1.01
C ALA A 37 14.09 2.60 1.31
N ILE A 38 14.66 2.69 2.51
CA ILE A 38 15.40 3.85 2.98
C ILE A 38 16.88 3.76 2.64
N VAL A 39 17.50 4.93 2.44
CA VAL A 39 18.92 5.05 2.06
C VAL A 39 19.86 4.36 3.06
N GLU A 40 19.56 4.44 4.36
CA GLU A 40 20.41 3.81 5.39
C GLU A 40 20.49 2.28 5.20
N VAL A 41 19.37 1.61 4.90
CA VAL A 41 19.35 0.16 4.64
C VAL A 41 20.05 -0.15 3.32
N MET A 42 19.71 0.56 2.25
CA MET A 42 20.31 0.33 0.92
C MET A 42 21.83 0.48 0.92
N ARG A 43 22.36 1.49 1.63
CA ARG A 43 23.83 1.69 1.77
C ARG A 43 24.50 0.64 2.64
N ALA A 44 23.81 0.15 3.67
CA ALA A 44 24.35 -0.86 4.56
C ALA A 44 24.43 -2.24 3.91
N THR A 45 23.52 -2.58 3.00
CA THR A 45 23.41 -3.92 2.41
C THR A 45 23.98 -3.99 0.98
N GLY A 46 24.03 -2.86 0.29
CA GLY A 46 24.45 -2.81 -1.11
C GLY A 46 23.34 -3.20 -2.11
N HIS A 47 22.14 -3.58 -1.65
CA HIS A 47 20.98 -3.79 -2.50
C HIS A 47 20.23 -2.46 -2.64
N THR A 48 20.19 -1.92 -3.86
CA THR A 48 19.86 -0.51 -4.08
C THR A 48 18.78 -0.31 -5.14
N LEU A 49 18.19 0.89 -5.12
CA LEU A 49 17.39 1.45 -6.19
C LEU A 49 18.30 2.37 -7.05
N PRO A 50 18.04 2.48 -8.36
CA PRO A 50 16.87 1.95 -9.10
C PRO A 50 17.01 0.49 -9.58
N GLU A 51 18.15 -0.18 -9.40
CA GLU A 51 18.43 -1.51 -9.97
C GLU A 51 17.41 -2.56 -9.54
N ALA A 52 16.97 -2.53 -8.28
CA ALA A 52 15.96 -3.45 -7.75
C ALA A 52 14.57 -3.29 -8.39
N HIS A 53 14.31 -2.21 -9.12
CA HIS A 53 13.06 -2.07 -9.88
C HIS A 53 12.98 -2.99 -11.10
N PHE A 54 14.12 -3.49 -11.60
CA PHE A 54 14.23 -4.20 -12.87
C PHE A 54 14.72 -5.64 -12.72
N ASP A 55 15.12 -6.04 -11.53
CA ASP A 55 15.65 -7.37 -11.26
C ASP A 55 14.94 -7.99 -10.05
N SER A 56 14.29 -9.15 -10.27
CA SER A 56 13.48 -9.81 -9.26
C SER A 56 14.29 -10.33 -8.07
N GLN A 57 15.53 -10.74 -8.30
CA GLN A 57 16.42 -11.18 -7.23
C GLN A 57 16.82 -9.99 -6.35
N ARG A 58 17.29 -8.90 -6.95
CA ARG A 58 17.65 -7.67 -6.23
C ARG A 58 16.46 -7.06 -5.49
N MET A 59 15.27 -7.10 -6.09
CA MET A 59 14.04 -6.66 -5.43
C MET A 59 13.75 -7.51 -4.20
N ALA A 60 13.88 -8.84 -4.30
CA ALA A 60 13.66 -9.76 -3.19
C ALA A 60 14.72 -9.59 -2.08
N GLU A 61 15.99 -9.41 -2.44
CA GLU A 61 17.07 -9.16 -1.50
C GLU A 61 16.85 -7.85 -0.74
N LEU A 62 16.59 -6.74 -1.45
CA LEU A 62 16.31 -5.45 -0.82
C LEU A 62 15.07 -5.52 0.11
N ALA A 63 14.00 -6.20 -0.30
CA ALA A 63 12.80 -6.34 0.51
C ALA A 63 13.06 -7.11 1.82
N GLN A 64 13.89 -8.15 1.76
CA GLN A 64 14.30 -8.93 2.95
C GLN A 64 15.22 -8.12 3.87
N ASP A 65 16.14 -7.34 3.30
CA ASP A 65 17.01 -6.44 4.06
C ASP A 65 16.20 -5.37 4.82
N ILE A 66 15.20 -4.79 4.16
CA ILE A 66 14.29 -3.83 4.80
C ILE A 66 13.60 -4.48 6.00
N HIS A 67 13.04 -5.66 5.83
CA HIS A 67 12.41 -6.40 6.92
C HIS A 67 13.39 -6.65 8.08
N ALA A 68 14.57 -7.16 7.78
CA ALA A 68 15.59 -7.49 8.77
C ALA A 68 16.09 -6.27 9.56
N HIS A 69 16.29 -5.13 8.87
CA HIS A 69 16.84 -3.92 9.49
C HIS A 69 15.78 -3.07 10.18
N THR A 70 14.59 -2.94 9.61
CA THR A 70 13.54 -2.05 10.15
C THR A 70 12.72 -2.67 11.27
N GLY A 71 12.62 -4.01 11.29
CA GLY A 71 11.79 -4.73 12.24
C GLY A 71 10.29 -4.72 11.90
N PHE A 72 9.86 -4.24 10.74
CA PHE A 72 8.49 -4.46 10.28
C PHE A 72 8.17 -5.96 10.18
N GLU A 73 6.94 -6.34 10.47
CA GLU A 73 6.51 -7.74 10.50
C GLU A 73 5.98 -8.23 9.14
N ASN A 74 6.14 -7.45 8.09
CA ASN A 74 5.87 -7.86 6.71
C ASN A 74 7.07 -7.61 5.81
N ILE A 75 7.05 -8.23 4.66
CA ILE A 75 7.91 -7.89 3.53
C ILE A 75 7.02 -7.32 2.43
N GLY A 76 7.38 -6.17 1.87
CA GLY A 76 6.57 -5.45 0.88
C GLY A 76 7.28 -5.28 -0.46
N VAL A 77 6.55 -5.46 -1.54
CA VAL A 77 6.95 -5.17 -2.92
C VAL A 77 5.75 -4.58 -3.68
N PRO A 78 5.97 -3.78 -4.73
CA PRO A 78 7.20 -3.13 -5.19
C PRO A 78 7.60 -1.90 -4.35
N PHE A 79 8.65 -1.19 -4.80
CA PHE A 79 9.13 0.05 -4.16
C PHE A 79 8.69 1.32 -4.90
N CYS A 80 7.59 1.29 -5.62
CA CYS A 80 7.05 2.45 -6.34
C CYS A 80 5.56 2.28 -6.66
N MET A 81 4.93 3.38 -7.07
CA MET A 81 3.54 3.44 -7.56
C MET A 81 3.49 3.81 -9.06
N THR A 82 4.44 3.31 -9.86
CA THR A 82 4.56 3.70 -11.27
C THR A 82 4.51 2.52 -12.24
N ILE A 83 4.40 1.29 -11.73
CA ILE A 83 4.43 0.08 -12.57
C ILE A 83 3.24 0.05 -13.52
N GLU A 84 2.05 0.31 -13.01
CA GLU A 84 0.81 0.30 -13.78
C GLU A 84 0.80 1.39 -14.85
N ALA A 85 1.26 2.59 -14.49
CA ALA A 85 1.35 3.71 -15.42
C ALA A 85 2.37 3.46 -16.55
N GLU A 86 3.55 2.92 -16.19
CA GLU A 86 4.58 2.53 -17.17
C GLU A 86 4.08 1.44 -18.13
N LEU A 87 3.43 0.42 -17.59
CA LEU A 87 2.84 -0.66 -18.38
C LEU A 87 1.82 -0.15 -19.38
N LEU A 88 1.06 0.88 -19.00
CA LEU A 88 0.07 1.52 -19.85
C LEU A 88 0.68 2.55 -20.80
N GLY A 89 1.97 2.87 -20.67
CA GLY A 89 2.75 3.66 -21.64
C GLY A 89 3.17 5.06 -21.18
N SER A 90 2.93 5.42 -19.91
CA SER A 90 3.43 6.68 -19.36
C SER A 90 4.94 6.66 -19.22
N GLU A 91 5.57 7.82 -19.39
CA GLU A 91 7.01 7.99 -19.26
C GLU A 91 7.38 8.11 -17.78
N ILE A 92 8.32 7.27 -17.33
CA ILE A 92 8.74 7.19 -15.92
C ILE A 92 10.21 7.60 -15.78
N ASN A 93 10.47 8.50 -14.83
CA ASN A 93 11.79 8.62 -14.24
C ASN A 93 11.85 7.59 -13.09
N HIS A 94 12.74 6.62 -13.22
CA HIS A 94 12.84 5.51 -12.25
C HIS A 94 13.53 5.89 -10.93
N GLY A 95 13.85 7.17 -10.75
CA GLY A 95 14.43 7.67 -9.52
C GLY A 95 15.93 7.36 -9.38
N THR A 96 16.38 7.44 -8.16
CA THR A 96 17.76 7.18 -7.74
C THR A 96 17.74 6.52 -6.35
N LEU A 97 18.90 6.26 -5.77
CA LEU A 97 19.02 5.83 -4.38
C LEU A 97 18.26 6.75 -3.39
N GLU A 98 18.18 8.05 -3.69
CA GLU A 98 17.65 9.09 -2.79
C GLU A 98 16.28 9.64 -3.23
N CYS A 99 15.82 9.27 -4.42
CA CYS A 99 14.56 9.75 -5.00
C CYS A 99 13.71 8.61 -5.51
N GLU A 100 12.45 8.56 -5.12
CA GLU A 100 11.48 7.61 -5.64
C GLU A 100 11.17 7.85 -7.13
N PRO A 101 10.70 6.80 -7.84
CA PRO A 101 10.23 6.93 -9.22
C PRO A 101 9.06 7.89 -9.35
N LYS A 102 9.04 8.62 -10.48
CA LYS A 102 8.01 9.64 -10.80
C LYS A 102 7.52 9.52 -12.23
N ILE A 103 6.26 9.81 -12.44
CA ILE A 103 5.70 9.99 -13.77
C ILE A 103 6.22 11.31 -14.33
N VAL A 104 6.83 11.25 -15.50
CA VAL A 104 7.36 12.43 -16.23
C VAL A 104 6.30 12.98 -17.17
N ARG A 105 5.57 12.06 -17.82
CA ARG A 105 4.53 12.42 -18.77
C ARG A 105 3.51 11.30 -18.89
N GLU A 106 2.25 11.66 -18.77
CA GLU A 106 1.12 10.77 -19.03
C GLU A 106 1.00 10.49 -20.53
N VAL A 107 0.61 9.26 -20.87
CA VAL A 107 0.59 8.80 -22.27
C VAL A 107 -0.59 9.35 -23.07
N PHE A 108 -1.75 9.63 -22.44
CA PHE A 108 -2.97 10.04 -23.14
C PHE A 108 -3.40 11.47 -22.78
N GLY A 109 -3.83 12.22 -23.79
CA GLY A 109 -4.30 13.60 -23.60
C GLY A 109 -5.73 13.70 -23.03
N SER A 110 -6.52 12.63 -23.10
CA SER A 110 -7.90 12.57 -22.60
C SER A 110 -8.34 11.13 -22.37
N VAL A 111 -9.44 10.91 -21.61
CA VAL A 111 -10.02 9.57 -21.43
C VAL A 111 -10.53 8.95 -22.75
N GLY A 112 -10.93 9.80 -23.69
CA GLY A 112 -11.37 9.35 -25.01
C GLY A 112 -10.24 8.91 -25.95
N ALA A 113 -9.00 9.26 -25.64
CA ALA A 113 -7.80 8.88 -26.40
C ALA A 113 -7.14 7.60 -25.89
N VAL A 114 -7.68 7.00 -24.83
CA VAL A 114 -7.09 5.80 -24.22
C VAL A 114 -7.22 4.60 -25.15
N GLU A 115 -6.09 3.95 -25.40
CA GLU A 115 -6.01 2.71 -26.15
C GLU A 115 -6.14 1.52 -25.21
N PHE A 116 -7.25 0.80 -25.33
CA PHE A 116 -7.53 -0.39 -24.53
C PHE A 116 -6.82 -1.60 -25.12
N ARG A 117 -5.79 -2.08 -24.43
CA ARG A 117 -5.00 -3.25 -24.82
C ARG A 117 -5.45 -4.49 -24.05
N ASP A 118 -5.11 -5.67 -24.55
CA ASP A 118 -5.42 -6.94 -23.90
C ASP A 118 -4.74 -7.04 -22.52
N VAL A 119 -5.57 -7.04 -21.48
CA VAL A 119 -5.15 -7.10 -20.07
C VAL A 119 -4.36 -8.37 -19.76
N ALA A 120 -4.78 -9.52 -20.31
CA ALA A 120 -4.12 -10.81 -20.06
C ALA A 120 -2.67 -10.83 -20.58
N ARG A 121 -2.41 -10.12 -21.68
CA ARG A 121 -1.04 -9.93 -22.20
C ARG A 121 -0.27 -8.90 -21.42
N LEU A 122 -0.90 -7.78 -21.05
CA LEU A 122 -0.25 -6.70 -20.32
C LEU A 122 0.31 -7.18 -18.98
N VAL A 123 -0.48 -7.88 -18.19
CA VAL A 123 -0.04 -8.35 -16.86
C VAL A 123 1.08 -9.39 -16.91
N ARG A 124 1.43 -9.89 -18.10
CA ARG A 124 2.56 -10.79 -18.36
C ARG A 124 3.73 -10.08 -19.04
N SER A 125 3.93 -8.81 -18.74
CA SER A 125 5.02 -8.02 -19.33
C SER A 125 5.56 -6.96 -18.39
N GLY A 126 6.71 -6.40 -18.76
CA GLY A 126 7.36 -5.32 -18.05
C GLY A 126 7.71 -5.66 -16.60
N ARG A 127 7.67 -4.66 -15.73
CA ARG A 127 8.04 -4.82 -14.32
C ARG A 127 7.04 -5.64 -13.49
N ILE A 128 5.85 -5.94 -14.00
CA ILE A 128 4.94 -6.89 -13.32
C ILE A 128 5.61 -8.25 -13.15
N GLU A 129 6.30 -8.76 -14.17
CA GLU A 129 7.04 -10.03 -14.08
C GLU A 129 8.09 -9.98 -12.96
N VAL A 130 8.80 -8.86 -12.85
CA VAL A 130 9.82 -8.65 -11.80
C VAL A 130 9.20 -8.74 -10.40
N VAL A 131 8.05 -8.08 -10.20
CA VAL A 131 7.36 -8.04 -8.89
C VAL A 131 6.80 -9.40 -8.51
N VAL A 132 6.14 -10.09 -9.45
CA VAL A 132 5.55 -11.42 -9.21
C VAL A 132 6.65 -12.43 -8.86
N GLU A 133 7.74 -12.45 -9.61
CA GLU A 133 8.87 -13.35 -9.34
C GLU A 133 9.59 -12.99 -8.03
N ALA A 134 9.74 -11.69 -7.72
CA ALA A 134 10.31 -11.26 -6.43
C ALA A 134 9.44 -11.71 -5.26
N ALA A 135 8.12 -11.55 -5.33
CA ALA A 135 7.19 -12.03 -4.31
C ALA A 135 7.32 -13.54 -4.10
N HIS A 136 7.38 -14.33 -5.19
CA HIS A 136 7.61 -15.78 -5.12
C HIS A 136 8.90 -16.14 -4.37
N ARG A 137 10.01 -15.48 -4.69
CA ARG A 137 11.32 -15.69 -4.04
C ARG A 137 11.24 -15.38 -2.53
N ILE A 138 10.61 -14.26 -2.17
CA ILE A 138 10.47 -13.81 -0.79
C ILE A 138 9.65 -14.80 0.03
N VAL A 139 8.48 -15.21 -0.48
CA VAL A 139 7.60 -16.16 0.23
C VAL A 139 8.30 -17.50 0.50
N ARG A 140 9.04 -18.00 -0.46
CA ARG A 140 9.80 -19.24 -0.28
C ARG A 140 10.89 -19.14 0.77
N ALA A 141 11.54 -17.99 0.88
CA ALA A 141 12.61 -17.76 1.85
C ALA A 141 12.06 -17.43 3.26
N ASN A 142 10.84 -16.92 3.36
CA ASN A 142 10.27 -16.39 4.60
C ASN A 142 8.82 -16.90 4.81
N PRO A 143 8.58 -18.19 5.07
CA PRO A 143 7.24 -18.77 5.11
C PRO A 143 6.34 -18.20 6.23
N ASP A 144 6.93 -17.75 7.34
CA ASP A 144 6.25 -17.23 8.53
C ASP A 144 6.07 -15.71 8.53
N VAL A 145 6.59 -15.02 7.50
CA VAL A 145 6.47 -13.57 7.33
C VAL A 145 5.46 -13.28 6.21
N PRO A 146 4.45 -12.43 6.45
CA PRO A 146 3.50 -12.09 5.40
C PRO A 146 4.16 -11.23 4.32
N VAL A 147 3.96 -11.59 3.07
CA VAL A 147 4.31 -10.75 1.92
C VAL A 147 3.08 -9.95 1.52
N ILE A 148 3.16 -8.62 1.65
CA ILE A 148 2.11 -7.70 1.24
C ILE A 148 2.54 -7.02 -0.05
N ALA A 149 1.85 -7.33 -1.14
CA ALA A 149 2.11 -6.66 -2.41
C ALA A 149 1.27 -5.38 -2.52
N SER A 150 1.90 -4.29 -2.99
CA SER A 150 1.26 -2.99 -3.11
C SER A 150 0.87 -2.69 -4.56
N LEU A 151 -0.35 -2.20 -4.77
CA LEU A 151 -0.85 -1.73 -6.07
C LEU A 151 -1.23 -0.26 -5.98
N THR A 152 -1.09 0.44 -7.10
CA THR A 152 -1.67 1.78 -7.27
C THR A 152 -3.17 1.65 -7.52
N GLY A 153 -3.99 2.40 -6.78
CA GLY A 153 -5.44 2.30 -6.87
C GLY A 153 -6.02 2.79 -8.21
N PRO A 154 -7.29 2.47 -8.48
CA PRO A 154 -7.90 2.73 -9.78
C PRO A 154 -7.88 4.19 -10.22
N VAL A 155 -8.22 5.12 -9.32
CA VAL A 155 -8.24 6.56 -9.63
C VAL A 155 -6.83 7.09 -9.86
N SER A 156 -5.88 6.69 -9.03
CA SER A 156 -4.48 7.11 -9.17
C SER A 156 -3.84 6.54 -10.43
N THR A 157 -4.11 5.29 -10.78
CA THR A 157 -3.63 4.70 -12.05
C THR A 157 -4.22 5.44 -13.25
N ALA A 158 -5.52 5.73 -13.25
CA ALA A 158 -6.16 6.50 -14.32
C ALA A 158 -5.58 7.92 -14.43
N ALA A 159 -5.37 8.60 -13.29
CA ALA A 159 -4.73 9.93 -13.25
C ALA A 159 -3.22 9.91 -13.55
N SER A 160 -2.62 8.73 -13.66
CA SER A 160 -1.21 8.53 -14.01
C SER A 160 -0.99 8.22 -15.50
N ILE A 161 -2.07 8.00 -16.26
CA ILE A 161 -2.00 7.76 -17.72
C ILE A 161 -2.74 8.82 -18.52
N VAL A 162 -3.64 9.57 -17.89
CA VAL A 162 -4.27 10.79 -18.42
C VAL A 162 -3.90 11.91 -17.48
N HIS A 163 -3.45 13.05 -18.03
CA HIS A 163 -3.05 14.21 -17.23
C HIS A 163 -4.09 14.52 -16.14
N PRO A 164 -3.72 14.61 -14.86
CA PRO A 164 -4.66 14.63 -13.72
C PRO A 164 -5.76 15.68 -13.84
N LEU A 165 -5.41 16.92 -14.20
CA LEU A 165 -6.41 17.99 -14.37
C LEU A 165 -7.43 17.70 -15.47
N THR A 166 -7.01 17.02 -16.56
CA THR A 166 -7.91 16.58 -17.62
C THR A 166 -8.79 15.46 -17.12
N PHE A 167 -8.21 14.45 -16.48
CA PHE A 167 -8.95 13.33 -15.95
C PHE A 167 -10.05 13.77 -14.97
N TYR A 168 -9.73 14.59 -13.96
CA TYR A 168 -10.75 15.09 -13.01
C TYR A 168 -11.83 15.94 -13.65
N LYS A 169 -11.50 16.72 -14.67
CA LYS A 169 -12.49 17.46 -15.45
C LYS A 169 -13.41 16.54 -16.22
N GLU A 170 -12.86 15.44 -16.77
CA GLU A 170 -13.61 14.48 -17.58
C GLU A 170 -14.46 13.53 -16.75
N LEU A 171 -14.18 13.29 -15.47
CA LEU A 171 -15.10 12.63 -14.56
C LEU A 171 -16.50 13.27 -14.56
N ARG A 172 -16.58 14.58 -14.83
CA ARG A 172 -17.85 15.32 -14.90
C ARG A 172 -18.33 15.54 -16.33
N LYS A 173 -17.42 15.79 -17.29
CA LYS A 173 -17.76 16.16 -18.67
C LYS A 173 -17.92 14.97 -19.60
N ASN A 174 -17.24 13.87 -19.33
CA ASN A 174 -17.29 12.64 -20.10
C ASN A 174 -17.36 11.43 -19.16
N PRO A 175 -18.44 11.29 -18.34
CA PRO A 175 -18.53 10.23 -17.34
C PRO A 175 -18.45 8.82 -17.96
N ALA A 176 -19.04 8.60 -19.12
CA ALA A 176 -19.00 7.31 -19.81
C ALA A 176 -17.54 6.91 -20.21
N GLY A 177 -16.75 7.87 -20.71
CA GLY A 177 -15.34 7.63 -21.03
C GLY A 177 -14.51 7.38 -19.78
N ALA A 178 -14.76 8.14 -18.71
CA ALA A 178 -14.07 7.96 -17.43
C ALA A 178 -14.40 6.59 -16.79
N GLU A 179 -15.66 6.17 -16.81
CA GLU A 179 -16.06 4.86 -16.30
C GLU A 179 -15.44 3.72 -17.10
N ARG A 180 -15.42 3.80 -18.43
CA ARG A 180 -14.71 2.81 -19.26
C ARG A 180 -13.21 2.71 -18.94
N LEU A 181 -12.56 3.85 -18.70
CA LEU A 181 -11.15 3.86 -18.30
C LEU A 181 -10.98 3.18 -16.92
N LEU A 182 -11.81 3.52 -15.95
CA LEU A 182 -11.73 2.94 -14.61
C LEU A 182 -12.09 1.46 -14.60
N ASP A 183 -13.05 1.02 -15.41
CA ASP A 183 -13.34 -0.41 -15.61
C ASP A 183 -12.09 -1.14 -16.13
N TYR A 184 -11.45 -0.61 -17.17
CA TYR A 184 -10.24 -1.19 -17.76
C TYR A 184 -9.06 -1.24 -16.78
N VAL A 185 -8.82 -0.14 -16.05
CA VAL A 185 -7.76 -0.08 -15.04
C VAL A 185 -8.04 -1.08 -13.91
N THR A 186 -9.29 -1.16 -13.45
CA THR A 186 -9.67 -2.11 -12.39
C THR A 186 -9.51 -3.57 -12.84
N ASP A 187 -9.80 -3.87 -14.10
CA ASP A 187 -9.54 -5.18 -14.68
C ASP A 187 -8.04 -5.51 -14.71
N LEU A 188 -7.20 -4.52 -15.09
CA LEU A 188 -5.74 -4.68 -15.08
C LEU A 188 -5.23 -4.95 -13.65
N LEU A 189 -5.67 -4.16 -12.68
CA LEU A 189 -5.26 -4.32 -11.27
C LEU A 189 -5.73 -5.66 -10.70
N GLY A 190 -6.95 -6.08 -11.03
CA GLY A 190 -7.47 -7.39 -10.63
C GLY A 190 -6.67 -8.55 -11.20
N ALA A 191 -6.30 -8.47 -12.48
CA ALA A 191 -5.46 -9.50 -13.11
C ALA A 191 -4.02 -9.50 -12.56
N PHE A 192 -3.47 -8.34 -12.21
CA PHE A 192 -2.17 -8.25 -11.55
C PHE A 192 -2.23 -8.85 -10.13
N ALA A 193 -3.27 -8.52 -9.35
CA ALA A 193 -3.49 -9.11 -8.02
C ALA A 193 -3.62 -10.64 -8.11
N GLU A 194 -4.36 -11.18 -9.07
CA GLU A 194 -4.49 -12.61 -9.30
C GLU A 194 -3.11 -13.27 -9.51
N ARG A 195 -2.24 -12.70 -10.33
CA ARG A 195 -0.88 -13.21 -10.53
C ARG A 195 -0.03 -13.15 -9.26
N LEU A 196 -0.14 -12.05 -8.49
CA LEU A 196 0.57 -11.93 -7.21
C LEU A 196 0.17 -13.02 -6.22
N PHE A 197 -1.08 -13.48 -6.24
CA PHE A 197 -1.54 -14.59 -5.40
C PHE A 197 -1.20 -15.96 -5.96
N THR A 198 -1.47 -16.19 -7.25
CA THR A 198 -1.35 -17.54 -7.85
C THR A 198 0.09 -17.91 -8.20
N GLU A 199 0.90 -16.95 -8.61
CA GLU A 199 2.28 -17.15 -9.03
C GLU A 199 3.28 -16.58 -7.99
N GLY A 200 3.01 -15.39 -7.45
CA GLY A 200 3.83 -14.73 -6.43
C GLY A 200 3.63 -15.24 -5.01
N HIS A 201 2.49 -15.90 -4.74
CA HIS A 201 2.08 -16.41 -3.43
C HIS A 201 2.01 -15.36 -2.33
N ALA A 202 1.73 -14.11 -2.69
CA ALA A 202 1.55 -13.01 -1.73
C ALA A 202 0.47 -13.35 -0.68
N THR A 203 0.62 -12.81 0.52
CA THR A 203 -0.31 -13.05 1.63
C THR A 203 -1.52 -12.12 1.58
N ALA A 204 -1.32 -10.89 1.14
CA ALA A 204 -2.34 -9.85 1.03
C ALA A 204 -1.98 -8.84 -0.05
N ILE A 205 -2.97 -8.10 -0.52
CA ILE A 205 -2.78 -6.91 -1.37
C ILE A 205 -3.09 -5.67 -0.56
N ALA A 206 -2.25 -4.64 -0.69
CA ALA A 206 -2.50 -3.29 -0.21
C ALA A 206 -2.63 -2.33 -1.40
N VAL A 207 -3.72 -1.60 -1.45
CA VAL A 207 -3.97 -0.62 -2.52
C VAL A 207 -3.88 0.79 -1.94
N GLY A 208 -2.98 1.60 -2.49
CA GLY A 208 -2.90 3.03 -2.21
C GLY A 208 -3.53 3.83 -3.35
N ASP A 209 -4.51 4.65 -3.03
CA ASP A 209 -5.17 5.51 -4.01
C ASP A 209 -5.11 7.00 -3.62
N PRO A 210 -3.90 7.61 -3.63
CA PRO A 210 -3.71 8.99 -3.15
C PRO A 210 -4.46 10.04 -3.99
N SER A 211 -4.84 9.71 -5.20
CA SER A 211 -5.66 10.59 -6.07
C SER A 211 -7.16 10.48 -5.79
N ALA A 212 -7.58 9.52 -4.95
CA ALA A 212 -8.97 9.25 -4.62
C ALA A 212 -9.36 9.83 -3.25
N THR A 213 -8.85 11.00 -2.87
CA THR A 213 -9.15 11.60 -1.57
C THR A 213 -10.50 12.29 -1.56
N GLY A 214 -11.12 12.39 -0.37
CA GLY A 214 -12.35 13.15 -0.19
C GLY A 214 -12.19 14.64 -0.49
N GLU A 215 -11.00 15.20 -0.31
CA GLU A 215 -10.67 16.59 -0.62
C GLU A 215 -10.67 16.86 -2.12
N ILE A 216 -10.14 15.93 -2.92
CA ILE A 216 -10.04 16.07 -4.39
C ILE A 216 -11.39 15.80 -5.06
N LEU A 217 -12.06 14.73 -4.66
CA LEU A 217 -13.26 14.25 -5.33
C LEU A 217 -14.55 14.82 -4.73
N GLY A 218 -14.58 15.05 -3.42
CA GLY A 218 -15.81 15.28 -2.68
C GLY A 218 -16.70 14.01 -2.58
N PRO A 219 -17.75 14.00 -1.75
CA PRO A 219 -18.48 12.77 -1.42
C PRO A 219 -19.07 12.03 -2.63
N ALA A 220 -19.80 12.75 -3.49
CA ALA A 220 -20.49 12.11 -4.61
C ALA A 220 -19.53 11.49 -5.65
N MET A 221 -18.41 12.17 -5.92
CA MET A 221 -17.41 11.63 -6.86
C MET A 221 -16.57 10.54 -6.23
N PHE A 222 -16.30 10.65 -4.92
CA PHE A 222 -15.61 9.59 -4.16
C PHE A 222 -16.45 8.31 -4.19
N GLU A 223 -17.74 8.39 -3.89
CA GLU A 223 -18.65 7.23 -3.94
C GLU A 223 -18.66 6.59 -5.33
N LYS A 224 -18.84 7.43 -6.36
CA LYS A 224 -18.98 6.98 -7.74
C LYS A 224 -17.71 6.42 -8.36
N TYR A 225 -16.56 7.06 -8.13
CA TYR A 225 -15.32 6.79 -8.86
C TYR A 225 -14.19 6.20 -8.02
N ALA A 226 -14.15 6.42 -6.70
CA ALA A 226 -13.18 5.80 -5.82
C ALA A 226 -13.74 4.53 -5.17
N MET A 227 -14.75 4.68 -4.31
CA MET A 227 -15.31 3.59 -3.52
C MET A 227 -15.85 2.45 -4.39
N ARG A 228 -16.57 2.77 -5.48
CA ARG A 228 -17.11 1.77 -6.40
C ARG A 228 -16.00 0.86 -6.95
N TYR A 229 -14.92 1.44 -7.47
CA TYR A 229 -13.86 0.68 -8.13
C TYR A 229 -12.91 0.01 -7.14
N LEU A 230 -12.66 0.61 -5.99
CA LEU A 230 -11.97 -0.06 -4.88
C LEU A 230 -12.76 -1.28 -4.40
N ASN A 231 -14.09 -1.18 -4.30
CA ASN A 231 -14.94 -2.30 -3.92
C ASN A 231 -14.99 -3.40 -4.99
N GLN A 232 -15.00 -3.05 -6.28
CA GLN A 232 -14.89 -4.04 -7.37
C GLN A 232 -13.57 -4.81 -7.31
N LEU A 233 -12.46 -4.11 -7.03
CA LEU A 233 -11.16 -4.75 -6.87
C LEU A 233 -11.12 -5.63 -5.62
N ALA A 234 -11.68 -5.15 -4.49
CA ALA A 234 -11.82 -5.92 -3.26
C ALA A 234 -12.61 -7.22 -3.48
N ASP A 235 -13.75 -7.14 -4.16
CA ASP A 235 -14.57 -8.32 -4.46
C ASP A 235 -13.80 -9.38 -5.29
N ARG A 236 -12.96 -8.94 -6.24
CA ARG A 236 -12.10 -9.86 -7.02
C ARG A 236 -11.04 -10.53 -6.15
N VAL A 237 -10.38 -9.78 -5.26
CA VAL A 237 -9.38 -10.31 -4.33
C VAL A 237 -10.01 -11.27 -3.33
N HIS A 238 -11.17 -10.92 -2.77
CA HIS A 238 -11.92 -11.79 -1.85
C HIS A 238 -12.43 -13.06 -2.53
N ALA A 239 -12.82 -13.00 -3.80
CA ALA A 239 -13.21 -14.19 -4.56
C ALA A 239 -12.05 -15.19 -4.74
N LEU A 240 -10.81 -14.72 -4.67
CA LEU A 240 -9.61 -15.58 -4.64
C LEU A 240 -9.26 -16.07 -3.23
N GLY A 241 -9.97 -15.61 -2.19
CA GLY A 241 -9.76 -16.02 -0.80
C GLY A 241 -8.68 -15.24 -0.05
N PHE A 242 -8.29 -14.05 -0.52
CA PHE A 242 -7.20 -13.27 0.06
C PHE A 242 -7.66 -11.94 0.66
N PRO A 243 -6.92 -11.42 1.66
CA PRO A 243 -7.21 -10.13 2.27
C PRO A 243 -6.86 -8.95 1.37
N PHE A 244 -7.65 -7.88 1.53
CA PHE A 244 -7.53 -6.63 0.80
C PHE A 244 -7.42 -5.43 1.76
N ILE A 245 -6.32 -4.69 1.70
CA ILE A 245 -6.05 -3.51 2.52
C ILE A 245 -6.18 -2.26 1.64
N VAL A 246 -6.86 -1.23 2.13
CA VAL A 246 -6.98 0.04 1.42
C VAL A 246 -6.28 1.13 2.21
N HIS A 247 -5.46 1.93 1.53
CA HIS A 247 -4.89 3.17 2.05
C HIS A 247 -5.47 4.38 1.34
N ILE A 248 -6.02 5.31 2.10
CA ILE A 248 -6.52 6.61 1.61
C ILE A 248 -5.80 7.72 2.36
N CYS A 249 -5.14 8.60 1.60
CA CYS A 249 -4.44 9.77 2.11
C CYS A 249 -5.39 10.93 2.44
N GLY A 250 -4.89 11.92 3.18
CA GLY A 250 -5.54 13.21 3.41
C GLY A 250 -6.71 13.19 4.38
N ASP A 251 -7.49 14.27 4.38
CA ASP A 251 -8.65 14.42 5.26
C ASP A 251 -9.84 13.62 4.74
N LEU A 252 -10.38 12.76 5.60
CA LEU A 252 -11.54 11.91 5.30
C LEU A 252 -12.87 12.48 5.79
N LYS A 253 -12.91 13.70 6.35
CA LYS A 253 -14.13 14.26 6.98
C LYS A 253 -15.32 14.27 6.02
N SER A 254 -15.12 14.73 4.79
CA SER A 254 -16.19 14.86 3.80
C SER A 254 -16.77 13.50 3.36
N VAL A 255 -15.98 12.43 3.41
CA VAL A 255 -16.33 11.07 2.97
C VAL A 255 -16.48 10.08 4.11
N ARG A 256 -16.37 10.54 5.36
CA ARG A 256 -16.33 9.68 6.55
C ARG A 256 -17.52 8.72 6.64
N HIS A 257 -18.72 9.16 6.30
CA HIS A 257 -19.93 8.35 6.28
C HIS A 257 -19.95 7.23 5.22
N LEU A 258 -19.05 7.29 4.24
CA LEU A 258 -18.88 6.27 3.20
C LEU A 258 -17.88 5.18 3.59
N LEU A 259 -16.97 5.44 4.54
CA LEU A 259 -15.90 4.51 4.90
C LEU A 259 -16.38 3.11 5.31
N PRO A 260 -17.49 2.94 6.06
CA PRO A 260 -18.00 1.60 6.39
C PRO A 260 -18.49 0.77 5.19
N GLN A 261 -18.66 1.41 4.03
CA GLN A 261 -19.08 0.75 2.78
C GLN A 261 -17.90 0.27 1.94
N LEU A 262 -16.66 0.63 2.33
CA LEU A 262 -15.46 0.06 1.71
C LEU A 262 -15.33 -1.42 2.09
N ARG A 263 -15.17 -2.27 1.08
CA ARG A 263 -15.06 -3.72 1.25
C ARG A 263 -13.59 -4.13 1.46
N CYS A 264 -12.94 -3.51 2.44
CA CYS A 264 -11.56 -3.86 2.79
C CYS A 264 -11.48 -4.53 4.16
N ASP A 265 -10.47 -5.37 4.36
CA ASP A 265 -10.21 -6.04 5.63
C ASP A 265 -9.47 -5.16 6.61
N ALA A 266 -8.77 -4.13 6.13
CA ALA A 266 -8.21 -3.06 6.94
C ALA A 266 -8.18 -1.74 6.18
N LEU A 267 -8.45 -0.64 6.89
CA LEU A 267 -8.37 0.72 6.35
C LEU A 267 -7.18 1.44 6.98
N SER A 268 -6.20 1.76 6.13
CA SER A 268 -5.03 2.59 6.47
C SER A 268 -5.31 4.05 6.14
N THR A 269 -4.95 4.95 7.06
CA THR A 269 -5.27 6.37 6.94
C THR A 269 -4.08 7.27 7.24
N ASP A 270 -4.17 8.52 6.77
CA ASP A 270 -3.24 9.60 7.06
C ASP A 270 -3.16 9.92 8.56
N ALA A 271 -2.05 10.55 8.98
CA ALA A 271 -1.79 10.96 10.37
C ALA A 271 -2.76 12.01 10.91
N THR A 272 -3.49 12.69 10.04
CA THR A 272 -4.52 13.68 10.40
C THR A 272 -5.79 13.04 10.96
N ILE A 273 -5.99 11.74 10.75
CA ILE A 273 -7.18 11.01 11.16
C ILE A 273 -7.02 10.48 12.59
N ASN A 274 -7.97 10.80 13.46
CA ASN A 274 -8.04 10.18 14.78
C ASN A 274 -8.64 8.77 14.67
N LEU A 275 -7.79 7.75 14.70
CA LEU A 275 -8.20 6.35 14.57
C LEU A 275 -9.06 5.85 15.73
N GLN A 276 -8.90 6.40 16.94
CA GLN A 276 -9.78 6.07 18.07
C GLN A 276 -11.22 6.51 17.77
N CYS A 277 -11.40 7.79 17.39
CA CYS A 277 -12.73 8.28 17.02
C CYS A 277 -13.33 7.56 15.81
N LEU A 278 -12.48 7.14 14.85
CA LEU A 278 -12.96 6.36 13.69
C LEU A 278 -13.47 4.99 14.14
N LYS A 279 -12.76 4.33 15.03
CA LYS A 279 -13.15 3.01 15.56
C LYS A 279 -14.36 3.06 16.48
N GLU A 280 -14.49 4.12 17.28
CA GLU A 280 -15.67 4.34 18.15
C GLU A 280 -16.93 4.56 17.29
N GLU A 281 -16.84 5.32 16.20
CA GLU A 281 -17.95 5.57 15.28
C GLU A 281 -18.27 4.36 14.39
N PHE A 282 -17.23 3.64 13.94
CA PHE A 282 -17.36 2.49 13.06
C PHE A 282 -16.61 1.26 13.58
N PRO A 283 -17.16 0.56 14.59
CA PRO A 283 -16.47 -0.54 15.26
C PRO A 283 -16.11 -1.73 14.35
N THR A 284 -16.75 -1.83 13.21
CA THR A 284 -16.50 -2.89 12.22
C THR A 284 -15.26 -2.66 11.36
N ILE A 285 -14.71 -1.44 11.33
CA ILE A 285 -13.52 -1.11 10.57
C ILE A 285 -12.29 -1.60 11.33
N THR A 286 -11.47 -2.44 10.70
CA THR A 286 -10.12 -2.74 11.18
C THR A 286 -9.23 -1.54 10.86
N THR A 287 -8.85 -0.80 11.90
CA THR A 287 -8.04 0.41 11.76
C THR A 287 -6.56 0.07 11.59
N MET A 288 -5.89 0.74 10.64
CA MET A 288 -4.47 0.59 10.39
C MET A 288 -3.80 1.97 10.33
N GLY A 289 -2.69 2.11 10.99
CA GLY A 289 -1.90 3.34 10.95
C GLY A 289 -1.46 3.76 12.35
N ASN A 290 -1.24 5.03 12.57
CA ASN A 290 -0.94 6.07 11.59
C ASN A 290 0.14 6.98 12.17
N VAL A 291 1.32 6.36 12.45
CA VAL A 291 2.48 7.12 12.93
C VAL A 291 2.92 8.09 11.82
N SER A 292 2.93 9.39 12.14
CA SER A 292 3.24 10.43 11.17
C SER A 292 4.58 10.20 10.48
N THR A 293 4.59 10.14 9.15
CA THR A 293 5.79 9.99 8.33
C THR A 293 6.74 11.18 8.50
N PHE A 294 6.19 12.39 8.66
CA PHE A 294 6.96 13.58 9.02
C PHE A 294 7.67 13.39 10.37
N SER A 295 6.97 12.84 11.37
CA SER A 295 7.60 12.58 12.68
C SER A 295 8.65 11.47 12.58
N LEU A 296 8.44 10.42 11.79
CA LEU A 296 9.43 9.37 11.56
C LEU A 296 10.71 9.91 10.91
N GLU A 297 10.63 10.93 10.10
CA GLU A 297 11.79 11.54 9.43
C GLU A 297 12.52 12.55 10.33
N TRP A 298 11.76 13.39 11.08
CA TRP A 298 12.30 14.59 11.72
C TRP A 298 12.31 14.57 13.25
N SER A 299 11.66 13.59 13.89
CA SER A 299 11.60 13.57 15.37
C SER A 299 12.65 12.63 15.95
N GLU A 300 12.84 12.76 17.30
CA GLU A 300 13.68 11.84 18.04
C GLU A 300 12.92 10.52 18.33
N PRO A 301 13.64 9.39 18.47
CA PRO A 301 13.07 8.05 18.70
C PRO A 301 12.06 8.01 19.85
N GLU A 302 12.31 8.72 20.94
CA GLU A 302 11.45 8.72 22.12
C GLU A 302 10.07 9.33 21.86
N LYS A 303 9.98 10.33 20.98
CA LYS A 303 8.68 10.85 20.53
C LYS A 303 7.91 9.80 19.73
N ILE A 304 8.61 9.05 18.88
CA ILE A 304 8.00 7.97 18.09
C ILE A 304 7.47 6.86 19.01
N ARG A 305 8.23 6.44 20.03
CA ARG A 305 7.77 5.46 21.02
C ARG A 305 6.47 5.91 21.69
N ARG A 306 6.42 7.15 22.16
CA ARG A 306 5.18 7.69 22.79
C ARG A 306 4.00 7.74 21.84
N MET A 307 4.22 8.12 20.56
CA MET A 307 3.16 8.12 19.54
C MET A 307 2.64 6.70 19.29
N THR A 308 3.54 5.74 19.16
CA THR A 308 3.22 4.34 18.94
C THR A 308 2.44 3.74 20.09
N ARG A 309 2.92 3.94 21.32
CA ARG A 309 2.23 3.50 22.55
C ARG A 309 0.82 4.07 22.63
N ASN A 310 0.65 5.37 22.36
CA ASN A 310 -0.67 6.00 22.35
C ASN A 310 -1.64 5.37 21.33
N LEU A 311 -1.15 4.94 20.17
CA LEU A 311 -1.99 4.20 19.18
C LEU A 311 -2.38 2.81 19.71
N MET A 312 -1.44 2.11 20.35
CA MET A 312 -1.71 0.81 20.96
C MET A 312 -2.73 0.94 22.11
N ASP A 313 -2.55 1.90 23.00
CA ASP A 313 -3.45 2.17 24.13
C ASP A 313 -4.88 2.54 23.66
N LYS A 314 -5.00 3.16 22.50
CA LYS A 314 -6.26 3.47 21.81
C LYS A 314 -6.86 2.30 21.06
N GLY A 315 -6.23 1.13 21.10
CA GLY A 315 -6.71 -0.09 20.49
C GLY A 315 -6.70 -0.08 18.96
N VAL A 316 -5.76 0.64 18.31
CA VAL A 316 -5.55 0.55 16.88
C VAL A 316 -5.17 -0.89 16.52
N ASN A 317 -5.82 -1.46 15.51
CA ASN A 317 -5.70 -2.88 15.22
C ASN A 317 -4.37 -3.27 14.57
N ILE A 318 -3.82 -2.41 13.71
CA ILE A 318 -2.55 -2.62 13.00
C ILE A 318 -1.75 -1.33 13.10
N ILE A 319 -0.54 -1.40 13.63
CA ILE A 319 0.36 -0.26 13.70
C ILE A 319 1.15 -0.14 12.40
N SER A 320 1.16 1.05 11.82
CA SER A 320 1.92 1.34 10.60
C SER A 320 2.31 2.82 10.51
N PRO A 321 3.23 3.18 9.62
CA PRO A 321 3.36 4.56 9.17
C PRO A 321 2.04 5.06 8.58
N ALA A 322 1.81 6.35 8.67
CA ALA A 322 0.58 6.98 8.18
C ALA A 322 0.46 7.02 6.65
N CYS A 323 1.57 6.85 5.95
CA CYS A 323 1.68 6.86 4.49
C CYS A 323 3.02 6.23 4.08
N GLY A 324 3.36 6.28 2.78
CA GLY A 324 4.68 5.89 2.28
C GLY A 324 5.81 6.67 2.96
N LEU A 325 6.90 5.98 3.26
CA LEU A 325 8.07 6.58 3.87
C LEU A 325 8.97 7.19 2.80
N SER A 326 9.57 8.34 3.11
CA SER A 326 10.65 8.92 2.30
C SER A 326 11.88 8.01 2.36
N THR A 327 12.69 8.01 1.29
CA THR A 327 13.99 7.34 1.27
C THR A 327 14.95 7.88 2.34
N SER A 328 14.76 9.13 2.79
CA SER A 328 15.53 9.79 3.84
C SER A 328 15.07 9.49 5.26
N THR A 329 13.96 8.77 5.44
CA THR A 329 13.46 8.39 6.77
C THR A 329 14.54 7.64 7.57
N LYS A 330 14.66 7.94 8.85
CA LYS A 330 15.73 7.42 9.69
C LYS A 330 15.43 6.01 10.21
N LEU A 331 16.37 5.11 10.06
CA LEU A 331 16.24 3.74 10.56
C LEU A 331 15.99 3.72 12.07
N ARG A 332 16.65 4.58 12.86
CA ARG A 332 16.49 4.68 14.32
C ARG A 332 15.05 5.01 14.75
N THR A 333 14.33 5.82 13.99
CA THR A 333 12.93 6.18 14.28
C THR A 333 11.96 5.09 13.86
N ILE A 334 12.22 4.41 12.73
CA ILE A 334 11.46 3.22 12.34
C ILE A 334 11.63 2.14 13.41
N ARG A 335 12.86 1.87 13.85
CA ARG A 335 13.13 0.90 14.93
C ARG A 335 12.43 1.30 16.24
N ALA A 336 12.42 2.58 16.59
CA ALA A 336 11.69 3.05 17.78
C ALA A 336 10.20 2.70 17.73
N MET A 337 9.56 2.73 16.54
CA MET A 337 8.17 2.31 16.35
C MET A 337 8.03 0.79 16.45
N THR A 338 8.84 0.05 15.71
CA THR A 338 8.70 -1.42 15.62
C THR A 338 9.08 -2.12 16.93
N ASP A 339 10.11 -1.65 17.61
CA ASP A 339 10.54 -2.19 18.90
C ASP A 339 9.51 -1.89 20.00
N GLU A 340 8.89 -0.69 20.02
CA GLU A 340 7.82 -0.34 20.96
C GLU A 340 6.64 -1.31 20.85
N VAL A 341 6.19 -1.64 19.63
CA VAL A 341 5.09 -2.58 19.42
C VAL A 341 5.45 -4.00 19.88
N LYS A 342 6.71 -4.38 19.71
CA LYS A 342 7.19 -5.73 20.07
C LYS A 342 7.55 -5.90 21.53
N GLY A 343 7.44 -4.85 22.34
CA GLY A 343 7.83 -4.86 23.76
C GLY A 343 9.35 -4.85 23.99
N GLY A 344 10.13 -4.46 22.99
CA GLY A 344 11.60 -4.39 23.03
C GLY A 344 12.17 -3.06 23.50
N GLY A 345 11.38 -2.26 24.19
CA GLY A 345 11.81 -0.95 24.70
C GLY A 345 12.19 -0.99 26.18
N ILE A 346 13.41 -1.40 26.49
CA ILE A 346 14.11 -1.01 27.73
C ILE A 346 15.42 -0.38 27.32
#